data_f6839ebc7f695522648322fd68763755
#
_entry.id   f6839ebc7f695522648322fd68763755
#
_cell.length_a   1.000
_cell.length_b   1.000
_cell.length_c   1.000
_cell.angle_alpha   90.00
_cell.angle_beta   90.00
_cell.angle_gamma   90.00
#
_symmetry.space_group_name_H-M   'P 1'
#
loop_
_entity.id
_entity.type
_entity.pdbx_description
1 polymer ?
#
loop_
_entity_poly.entity_id
_entity_poly.type
_entity_poly.pdbx_seq_one_letter_code
_entity_poly.pdbx_strand_id
1 'polypeptide(L)'
;MNATMSLEQTKHQPVMLNQVLSIISPQHGGTFIDCTFGGGGYSKAILKFPKTKVLAIDRDQLTEKHAKPLVKNFQSRFSFFKEKFSNLDKIVKKSLNPRAIIFDLGLSSFQLADTKRGFSFESKNFLNMEMGINEYSAYDVINTLDKEYLAIIIKVLGEEKDARKIANKIDYYRKKKPIKTSVELAKIINDAKRNYNKYKKNPATKTFQAIRIFVNKEITELMLGLIGATKLLSNGGILVVVSFHSLEDKIVKNFFNLYSNLKKNPSRYLPLQEDKSSLFQEVTKKPFVADVSELKENIKSRSAKLRYAIRNNNSFFYPEDFMKKFVNYFDLEKGRI
;
A
#
# COMPACT_ATOMS: atom_id res chain seq x y z
N MET A 1 4.14 -47.58 0.57
CA MET A 1 4.13 -46.64 -0.54
C MET A 1 3.82 -45.28 0.04
N ASN A 2 4.88 -44.51 0.30
CA ASN A 2 4.75 -43.17 0.87
C ASN A 2 4.56 -42.17 -0.28
N ALA A 3 3.37 -41.62 -0.38
CA ALA A 3 3.11 -40.50 -1.29
C ALA A 3 3.66 -39.24 -0.67
N THR A 4 4.84 -38.83 -1.08
CA THR A 4 5.39 -37.50 -0.90
C THR A 4 4.53 -36.53 -1.70
N MET A 5 3.57 -35.88 -1.07
CA MET A 5 2.90 -34.72 -1.64
C MET A 5 3.96 -33.62 -1.86
N SER A 6 4.36 -33.43 -3.09
CA SER A 6 5.12 -32.27 -3.54
C SER A 6 4.32 -31.02 -3.18
N LEU A 7 4.94 -30.13 -2.42
CA LEU A 7 4.46 -28.75 -2.19
C LEU A 7 4.40 -28.07 -3.57
N GLU A 8 3.29 -28.23 -4.27
CA GLU A 8 2.98 -27.41 -5.44
C GLU A 8 3.05 -25.95 -5.01
N GLN A 9 3.99 -25.25 -5.63
CA GLN A 9 4.11 -23.81 -5.56
C GLN A 9 2.75 -23.21 -5.96
N THR A 10 1.95 -22.81 -4.97
CA THR A 10 0.74 -22.03 -5.21
C THR A 10 1.15 -20.83 -6.05
N LYS A 11 0.78 -20.84 -7.33
CA LYS A 11 1.02 -19.74 -8.28
C LYS A 11 0.42 -18.48 -7.66
N HIS A 12 1.29 -17.64 -7.13
CA HIS A 12 0.88 -16.39 -6.52
C HIS A 12 0.37 -15.47 -7.63
N GLN A 13 -0.94 -15.38 -7.75
CA GLN A 13 -1.56 -14.43 -8.66
C GLN A 13 -1.64 -13.04 -7.98
N PRO A 14 -1.26 -11.97 -8.69
CA PRO A 14 -1.47 -10.60 -8.20
C PRO A 14 -2.98 -10.35 -7.99
N VAL A 15 -3.30 -9.56 -7.00
CA VAL A 15 -4.68 -9.19 -6.69
C VAL A 15 -5.28 -8.38 -7.85
N MET A 16 -6.49 -8.72 -8.30
CA MET A 16 -7.21 -8.02 -9.36
C MET A 16 -6.41 -7.84 -10.67
N LEU A 17 -5.58 -8.83 -11.02
CA LEU A 17 -4.67 -8.75 -12.17
C LEU A 17 -5.42 -8.46 -13.47
N ASN A 18 -6.52 -9.16 -13.74
CA ASN A 18 -7.28 -9.01 -14.97
C ASN A 18 -7.88 -7.61 -15.09
N GLN A 19 -8.40 -7.06 -13.99
CA GLN A 19 -8.95 -5.72 -13.93
C GLN A 19 -7.85 -4.68 -14.18
N VAL A 20 -6.68 -4.83 -13.55
CA VAL A 20 -5.53 -3.94 -13.79
C VAL A 20 -5.11 -3.97 -15.25
N LEU A 21 -4.91 -5.16 -15.84
CA LEU A 21 -4.52 -5.31 -17.25
C LEU A 21 -5.56 -4.71 -18.21
N SER A 22 -6.85 -4.90 -17.93
CA SER A 22 -7.93 -4.29 -18.73
C SER A 22 -7.85 -2.76 -18.73
N ILE A 23 -7.59 -2.15 -17.56
CA ILE A 23 -7.50 -0.69 -17.40
C ILE A 23 -6.26 -0.14 -18.13
N ILE A 24 -5.09 -0.73 -17.90
CA ILE A 24 -3.83 -0.20 -18.46
C ILE A 24 -3.59 -0.55 -19.92
N SER A 25 -4.33 -1.54 -20.46
CA SER A 25 -4.32 -1.97 -21.86
C SER A 25 -2.91 -2.19 -22.45
N PRO A 26 -2.12 -3.15 -21.91
CA PRO A 26 -0.72 -3.33 -22.29
C PRO A 26 -0.54 -3.84 -23.72
N GLN A 27 -1.59 -4.36 -24.37
CA GLN A 27 -1.58 -4.77 -25.79
C GLN A 27 -1.20 -3.61 -26.74
N HIS A 28 -1.42 -2.37 -26.32
CA HIS A 28 -1.04 -1.19 -27.10
C HIS A 28 0.44 -0.77 -26.88
N GLY A 29 1.20 -1.54 -26.09
CA GLY A 29 2.59 -1.24 -25.79
C GLY A 29 2.77 -0.03 -24.88
N GLY A 30 4.02 0.42 -24.75
CA GLY A 30 4.42 1.58 -23.96
C GLY A 30 5.19 1.20 -22.68
N THR A 31 5.48 2.21 -21.86
CA THR A 31 6.22 2.05 -20.61
C THR A 31 5.28 2.03 -19.42
N PHE A 32 5.48 1.10 -18.53
CA PHE A 32 4.70 0.90 -17.31
C PHE A 32 5.62 0.97 -16.10
N ILE A 33 5.12 1.52 -15.01
CA ILE A 33 5.85 1.56 -13.74
C ILE A 33 5.07 0.75 -12.71
N ASP A 34 5.74 -0.27 -12.16
CA ASP A 34 5.24 -1.11 -11.06
C ASP A 34 5.92 -0.64 -9.77
N CYS A 35 5.20 0.15 -8.97
CA CYS A 35 5.75 0.79 -7.77
C CYS A 35 5.83 -0.14 -6.55
N THR A 36 5.31 -1.35 -6.67
CA THR A 36 5.19 -2.34 -5.58
C THR A 36 5.49 -3.74 -6.13
N PHE A 37 6.71 -3.92 -6.63
CA PHE A 37 7.10 -5.07 -7.41
C PHE A 37 6.83 -6.42 -6.72
N GLY A 38 7.16 -6.57 -5.42
CA GLY A 38 6.96 -7.79 -4.66
C GLY A 38 7.53 -9.04 -5.34
N GLY A 39 6.67 -9.94 -5.78
CA GLY A 39 7.04 -11.14 -6.56
C GLY A 39 7.07 -10.93 -8.08
N GLY A 40 6.82 -9.71 -8.53
CA GLY A 40 6.82 -9.34 -9.94
C GLY A 40 5.59 -9.80 -10.73
N GLY A 41 4.47 -9.99 -10.06
CA GLY A 41 3.27 -10.52 -10.69
C GLY A 41 2.72 -9.61 -11.78
N TYR A 42 2.51 -8.33 -11.51
CA TYR A 42 2.08 -7.35 -12.52
C TYR A 42 3.15 -7.16 -13.59
N SER A 43 4.41 -6.97 -13.20
CA SER A 43 5.53 -6.82 -14.12
C SER A 43 5.63 -7.96 -15.11
N LYS A 44 5.55 -9.22 -14.63
CA LYS A 44 5.55 -10.42 -15.48
C LYS A 44 4.39 -10.46 -16.45
N ALA A 45 3.19 -10.11 -15.99
CA ALA A 45 1.99 -10.11 -16.83
C ALA A 45 2.07 -9.05 -17.93
N ILE A 46 2.55 -7.85 -17.63
CA ILE A 46 2.75 -6.77 -18.60
C ILE A 46 3.82 -7.14 -19.62
N LEU A 47 4.93 -7.74 -19.19
CA LEU A 47 6.05 -8.12 -20.08
C LEU A 47 5.71 -9.24 -21.06
N LYS A 48 4.59 -9.97 -20.89
CA LYS A 48 4.07 -10.91 -21.91
C LYS A 48 3.69 -10.19 -23.21
N PHE A 49 3.41 -8.91 -23.18
CA PHE A 49 3.09 -8.11 -24.36
C PHE A 49 4.38 -7.57 -24.98
N PRO A 50 4.69 -7.88 -26.26
CA PRO A 50 6.02 -7.65 -26.84
C PRO A 50 6.49 -6.20 -26.86
N LYS A 51 5.56 -5.25 -27.01
CA LYS A 51 5.85 -3.80 -27.13
C LYS A 51 5.85 -3.06 -25.80
N THR A 52 5.87 -3.78 -24.66
CA THR A 52 5.87 -3.17 -23.33
C THR A 52 7.28 -3.07 -22.74
N LYS A 53 7.50 -2.03 -21.95
CA LYS A 53 8.64 -1.87 -21.05
C LYS A 53 8.11 -1.70 -19.64
N VAL A 54 8.79 -2.27 -18.65
CA VAL A 54 8.44 -2.15 -17.24
C VAL A 54 9.62 -1.65 -16.45
N LEU A 55 9.39 -0.58 -15.67
CA LEU A 55 10.25 -0.14 -14.61
C LEU A 55 9.60 -0.54 -13.29
N ALA A 56 10.27 -1.37 -12.51
CA ALA A 56 9.76 -1.87 -11.25
C ALA A 56 10.52 -1.27 -10.06
N ILE A 57 9.81 -0.97 -9.00
CA ILE A 57 10.34 -0.39 -7.78
C ILE A 57 9.86 -1.23 -6.59
N ASP A 58 10.76 -1.49 -5.65
CA ASP A 58 10.40 -2.05 -4.35
C ASP A 58 11.44 -1.65 -3.32
N ARG A 59 10.98 -1.36 -2.10
CA ARG A 59 11.86 -1.00 -0.98
C ARG A 59 12.45 -2.20 -0.27
N ASP A 60 11.85 -3.39 -0.46
CA ASP A 60 12.25 -4.61 0.21
C ASP A 60 13.41 -5.29 -0.53
N GLN A 61 14.55 -5.41 0.14
CA GLN A 61 15.74 -6.05 -0.41
C GLN A 61 15.48 -7.49 -0.88
N LEU A 62 14.57 -8.20 -0.23
CA LEU A 62 14.28 -9.60 -0.59
C LEU A 62 13.61 -9.72 -1.97
N THR A 63 13.06 -8.64 -2.52
CA THR A 63 12.45 -8.65 -3.85
C THR A 63 13.46 -8.72 -4.99
N GLU A 64 14.72 -8.34 -4.76
CA GLU A 64 15.80 -8.41 -5.77
C GLU A 64 15.96 -9.82 -6.36
N LYS A 65 15.82 -10.88 -5.53
CA LYS A 65 15.89 -12.26 -6.00
C LYS A 65 14.82 -12.61 -7.05
N HIS A 66 13.67 -11.93 -6.99
CA HIS A 66 12.58 -12.08 -7.96
C HIS A 66 12.76 -11.20 -9.19
N ALA A 67 13.47 -10.07 -9.06
CA ALA A 67 13.77 -9.16 -10.15
C ALA A 67 14.90 -9.68 -11.07
N LYS A 68 15.94 -10.30 -10.49
CA LYS A 68 17.11 -10.81 -11.24
C LYS A 68 16.76 -11.66 -12.48
N PRO A 69 15.84 -12.64 -12.41
CA PRO A 69 15.45 -13.43 -13.59
C PRO A 69 14.77 -12.56 -14.67
N LEU A 70 13.97 -11.56 -14.27
CA LEU A 70 13.32 -10.68 -15.24
C LEU A 70 14.32 -9.76 -15.92
N VAL A 71 15.30 -9.22 -15.19
CA VAL A 71 16.39 -8.42 -15.77
C VAL A 71 17.12 -9.25 -16.83
N LYS A 72 17.45 -10.52 -16.52
CA LYS A 72 18.14 -11.43 -17.45
C LYS A 72 17.28 -11.75 -18.69
N ASN A 73 16.00 -12.05 -18.49
CA ASN A 73 15.12 -12.55 -19.56
C ASN A 73 14.56 -11.45 -20.45
N PHE A 74 14.36 -10.24 -19.91
CA PHE A 74 13.73 -9.14 -20.64
C PHE A 74 14.69 -7.97 -20.95
N GLN A 75 15.95 -8.05 -20.49
CA GLN A 75 17.02 -7.09 -20.81
C GLN A 75 16.55 -5.63 -20.87
N SER A 76 16.54 -5.03 -22.08
CA SER A 76 16.16 -3.62 -22.28
C SER A 76 14.69 -3.28 -22.01
N ARG A 77 13.85 -4.29 -21.78
CA ARG A 77 12.41 -4.09 -21.49
C ARG A 77 12.05 -4.09 -20.01
N PHE A 78 12.97 -4.52 -19.14
CA PHE A 78 12.75 -4.54 -17.70
C PHE A 78 13.91 -3.93 -16.95
N SER A 79 13.60 -3.03 -16.01
CA SER A 79 14.55 -2.49 -15.03
C SER A 79 13.94 -2.54 -13.63
N PHE A 80 14.79 -2.73 -12.63
CA PHE A 80 14.40 -2.80 -11.22
C PHE A 80 15.22 -1.83 -10.37
N PHE A 81 14.54 -1.10 -9.49
CA PHE A 81 15.14 -0.17 -8.54
C PHE A 81 14.73 -0.55 -7.12
N LYS A 82 15.72 -0.80 -6.26
CA LYS A 82 15.51 -0.95 -4.83
C LYS A 82 15.39 0.41 -4.18
N GLU A 83 14.17 0.92 -4.11
CA GLU A 83 13.91 2.27 -3.61
C GLU A 83 12.46 2.37 -3.10
N LYS A 84 12.19 3.41 -2.32
CA LYS A 84 10.83 3.79 -1.91
C LYS A 84 10.11 4.47 -3.07
N PHE A 85 8.85 4.12 -3.28
CA PHE A 85 8.07 4.75 -4.34
C PHE A 85 7.71 6.23 -4.05
N SER A 86 7.89 6.70 -2.82
CA SER A 86 7.85 8.14 -2.50
C SER A 86 8.94 8.95 -3.22
N ASN A 87 10.01 8.29 -3.67
CA ASN A 87 11.08 8.91 -4.46
C ASN A 87 10.91 8.71 -5.98
N LEU A 88 9.74 8.29 -6.42
CA LEU A 88 9.45 7.94 -7.81
C LEU A 88 9.86 9.05 -8.80
N ASP A 89 9.52 10.29 -8.52
CA ASP A 89 9.85 11.43 -9.38
C ASP A 89 11.33 11.85 -9.40
N LYS A 90 12.12 11.30 -8.46
CA LYS A 90 13.60 11.46 -8.43
C LYS A 90 14.30 10.36 -9.23
N ILE A 91 13.72 9.13 -9.23
CA ILE A 91 14.30 7.97 -9.89
C ILE A 91 13.96 7.98 -11.38
N VAL A 92 12.74 8.36 -11.71
CA VAL A 92 12.18 8.28 -13.06
C VAL A 92 12.21 9.64 -13.75
N LYS A 93 12.85 9.70 -14.92
CA LYS A 93 12.83 10.91 -15.75
C LYS A 93 11.44 11.07 -16.40
N LYS A 94 10.93 12.31 -16.42
CA LYS A 94 9.64 12.64 -17.06
C LYS A 94 9.61 12.27 -18.55
N SER A 95 10.76 12.30 -19.23
CA SER A 95 10.91 11.90 -20.64
C SER A 95 10.57 10.43 -20.91
N LEU A 96 10.50 9.57 -19.85
CA LEU A 96 10.08 8.19 -19.99
C LEU A 96 8.61 8.07 -20.43
N ASN A 97 7.79 9.06 -20.13
CA ASN A 97 6.39 9.17 -20.50
C ASN A 97 5.60 7.85 -20.21
N PRO A 98 5.46 7.45 -18.95
CA PRO A 98 4.82 6.19 -18.63
C PRO A 98 3.36 6.20 -19.04
N ARG A 99 2.90 5.10 -19.68
CA ARG A 99 1.50 4.87 -20.03
C ARG A 99 0.64 4.60 -18.81
N ALA A 100 1.18 3.85 -17.84
CA ALA A 100 0.53 3.66 -16.56
C ALA A 100 1.54 3.50 -15.42
N ILE A 101 1.10 3.92 -14.22
CA ILE A 101 1.81 3.73 -12.95
C ILE A 101 0.88 2.97 -12.03
N ILE A 102 1.39 1.88 -11.42
CA ILE A 102 0.62 0.92 -10.66
C ILE A 102 1.15 0.86 -9.23
N PHE A 103 0.23 0.92 -8.26
CA PHE A 103 0.49 0.67 -6.85
C PHE A 103 -0.39 -0.49 -6.38
N ASP A 104 0.22 -1.58 -5.91
CA ASP A 104 -0.43 -2.67 -5.18
C ASP A 104 0.00 -2.58 -3.72
N LEU A 105 -0.79 -1.88 -2.91
CA LEU A 105 -0.40 -1.50 -1.55
C LEU A 105 -0.43 -2.69 -0.59
N GLY A 106 0.19 -2.52 0.55
CA GLY A 106 0.18 -3.51 1.63
C GLY A 106 1.34 -4.52 1.57
N LEU A 107 1.11 -5.70 2.15
CA LEU A 107 2.13 -6.74 2.30
C LEU A 107 2.15 -7.72 1.13
N SER A 108 3.33 -7.96 0.60
CA SER A 108 3.53 -9.07 -0.33
C SER A 108 3.32 -10.42 0.37
N SER A 109 3.03 -11.46 -0.41
CA SER A 109 2.87 -12.81 0.15
C SER A 109 4.13 -13.36 0.76
N PHE A 110 5.31 -12.94 0.27
CA PHE A 110 6.59 -13.35 0.85
C PHE A 110 6.81 -12.74 2.22
N GLN A 111 6.43 -11.48 2.40
CA GLN A 111 6.52 -10.81 3.70
C GLN A 111 5.61 -11.47 4.74
N LEU A 112 4.39 -11.88 4.33
CA LEU A 112 3.47 -12.61 5.21
C LEU A 112 3.92 -14.04 5.50
N ALA A 113 4.52 -14.72 4.53
CA ALA A 113 5.02 -16.08 4.68
C ALA A 113 6.31 -16.15 5.51
N ASP A 114 7.10 -15.09 5.53
CA ASP A 114 8.32 -15.02 6.33
C ASP A 114 7.98 -14.69 7.79
N THR A 115 7.79 -15.73 8.58
CA THR A 115 7.47 -15.62 10.01
C THR A 115 8.54 -14.86 10.80
N LYS A 116 9.80 -14.79 10.32
CA LYS A 116 10.90 -14.07 10.99
C LYS A 116 10.70 -12.56 11.00
N ARG A 117 9.84 -12.04 10.12
CA ARG A 117 9.57 -10.59 9.99
C ARG A 117 8.49 -10.07 10.94
N GLY A 118 7.80 -10.93 11.68
CA GLY A 118 6.86 -10.53 12.73
C GLY A 118 5.54 -9.90 12.23
N PHE A 119 5.18 -10.02 10.96
CA PHE A 119 3.91 -9.50 10.43
C PHE A 119 2.69 -10.33 10.85
N SER A 120 2.88 -11.62 11.10
CA SER A 120 1.81 -12.51 11.55
C SER A 120 1.64 -12.45 13.07
N PHE A 121 0.37 -12.48 13.53
CA PHE A 121 0.03 -12.57 14.97
C PHE A 121 0.55 -13.84 15.63
N GLU A 122 0.78 -14.90 14.83
CA GLU A 122 1.22 -16.21 15.27
C GLU A 122 2.74 -16.36 15.30
N SER A 123 3.46 -15.34 14.83
CA SER A 123 4.91 -15.40 14.79
C SER A 123 5.50 -15.39 16.19
N LYS A 124 6.26 -16.43 16.50
CA LYS A 124 7.07 -16.54 17.72
C LYS A 124 8.44 -15.85 17.57
N ASN A 125 8.74 -15.32 16.39
CA ASN A 125 9.98 -14.62 16.09
C ASN A 125 9.91 -13.16 16.55
N PHE A 126 11.04 -12.47 16.37
CA PHE A 126 11.22 -11.09 16.77
C PHE A 126 10.18 -10.17 16.13
N LEU A 127 9.69 -9.20 16.90
CA LEU A 127 8.68 -8.21 16.53
C LEU A 127 9.32 -7.12 15.68
N ASN A 128 9.52 -7.39 14.38
CA ASN A 128 10.22 -6.50 13.46
C ASN A 128 9.26 -5.61 12.66
N MET A 129 8.41 -6.17 11.80
CA MET A 129 7.46 -5.53 10.88
C MET A 129 8.08 -4.54 9.88
N GLU A 130 9.37 -4.59 9.60
CA GLU A 130 10.01 -3.72 8.62
C GLU A 130 9.84 -4.26 7.19
N MET A 131 9.52 -3.37 6.24
CA MET A 131 9.41 -3.67 4.81
C MET A 131 10.68 -3.32 4.01
N GLY A 132 11.73 -2.85 4.68
CA GLY A 132 12.95 -2.42 4.02
C GLY A 132 13.82 -1.59 4.95
N ILE A 133 14.38 -0.49 4.46
CA ILE A 133 15.17 0.43 5.27
C ILE A 133 14.22 1.29 6.09
N ASN A 134 14.16 1.03 7.38
CA ASN A 134 13.31 1.70 8.34
C ASN A 134 14.14 2.36 9.45
N GLU A 135 13.55 3.30 10.17
CA GLU A 135 14.18 3.97 11.32
C GLU A 135 13.95 3.20 12.61
N TYR A 136 12.80 2.52 12.69
CA TYR A 136 12.34 1.80 13.88
C TYR A 136 11.75 0.46 13.47
N SER A 137 11.96 -0.55 14.29
CA SER A 137 11.21 -1.81 14.24
C SER A 137 9.90 -1.70 15.04
N ALA A 138 9.00 -2.66 14.87
CA ALA A 138 7.82 -2.73 15.73
C ALA A 138 8.18 -2.98 17.21
N TYR A 139 9.31 -3.65 17.47
CA TYR A 139 9.85 -3.80 18.81
C TYR A 139 10.18 -2.45 19.45
N ASP A 140 10.84 -1.56 18.71
CA ASP A 140 11.19 -0.23 19.20
C ASP A 140 9.92 0.57 19.49
N VAL A 141 8.97 0.60 18.54
CA VAL A 141 7.68 1.30 18.69
C VAL A 141 6.95 0.84 19.96
N ILE A 142 6.86 -0.46 20.20
CA ILE A 142 6.13 -1.02 21.33
C ILE A 142 6.82 -0.78 22.67
N ASN A 143 8.16 -0.86 22.71
CA ASN A 143 8.88 -0.83 23.97
C ASN A 143 9.42 0.55 24.37
N THR A 144 9.58 1.49 23.42
CA THR A 144 10.23 2.77 23.72
C THR A 144 9.32 3.99 23.58
N LEU A 145 8.30 3.96 22.70
CA LEU A 145 7.46 5.13 22.52
C LEU A 145 6.62 5.44 23.78
N ASP A 146 6.36 6.73 23.97
CA ASP A 146 5.44 7.18 24.99
C ASP A 146 4.06 6.51 24.85
N LYS A 147 3.43 6.20 25.98
CA LYS A 147 2.15 5.48 26.03
C LYS A 147 1.01 6.25 25.35
N GLU A 148 0.96 7.55 25.56
CA GLU A 148 -0.04 8.43 24.98
C GLU A 148 0.14 8.50 23.46
N TYR A 149 1.38 8.61 23.01
CA TYR A 149 1.72 8.58 21.59
C TYR A 149 1.38 7.24 20.93
N LEU A 150 1.70 6.14 21.59
CA LEU A 150 1.30 4.79 21.13
C LEU A 150 -0.22 4.65 21.00
N ALA A 151 -1.00 5.22 21.95
CA ALA A 151 -2.45 5.22 21.87
C ALA A 151 -2.97 6.02 20.67
N ILE A 152 -2.33 7.16 20.34
CA ILE A 152 -2.66 7.95 19.14
C ILE A 152 -2.38 7.15 17.86
N ILE A 153 -1.20 6.53 17.75
CA ILE A 153 -0.84 5.66 16.62
C ILE A 153 -1.92 4.59 16.41
N ILE A 154 -2.24 3.84 17.46
CA ILE A 154 -3.21 2.75 17.40
C ILE A 154 -4.61 3.25 17.01
N LYS A 155 -5.02 4.41 17.55
CA LYS A 155 -6.32 5.02 17.27
C LYS A 155 -6.42 5.52 15.84
N VAL A 156 -5.40 6.26 15.37
CA VAL A 156 -5.45 7.00 14.10
C VAL A 156 -5.13 6.10 12.92
N LEU A 157 -4.04 5.32 12.99
CA LEU A 157 -3.61 4.46 11.88
C LEU A 157 -4.35 3.12 11.85
N GLY A 158 -4.77 2.62 13.01
CA GLY A 158 -5.53 1.37 13.11
C GLY A 158 -7.04 1.55 13.10
N GLU A 159 -7.55 2.76 13.23
CA GLU A 159 -8.98 3.02 13.45
C GLU A 159 -9.52 2.17 14.63
N GLU A 160 -8.69 2.02 15.70
CA GLU A 160 -8.99 1.16 16.83
C GLU A 160 -9.68 1.96 17.95
N LYS A 161 -10.87 1.53 18.36
CA LYS A 161 -11.66 2.22 19.40
C LYS A 161 -11.08 2.02 20.81
N ASP A 162 -10.51 0.85 21.06
CA ASP A 162 -9.94 0.49 22.36
C ASP A 162 -8.46 0.90 22.52
N ALA A 163 -7.96 1.81 21.67
CA ALA A 163 -6.55 2.18 21.58
C ALA A 163 -5.91 2.53 22.92
N ARG A 164 -6.59 3.35 23.76
CA ARG A 164 -6.08 3.71 25.10
C ARG A 164 -5.94 2.51 26.02
N LYS A 165 -6.93 1.60 26.03
CA LYS A 165 -6.88 0.38 26.84
C LYS A 165 -5.72 -0.51 26.41
N ILE A 166 -5.53 -0.66 25.09
CA ILE A 166 -4.44 -1.43 24.51
C ILE A 166 -3.09 -0.83 24.88
N ALA A 167 -2.90 0.48 24.67
CA ALA A 167 -1.66 1.17 25.03
C ALA A 167 -1.33 1.07 26.51
N ASN A 168 -2.33 1.25 27.41
CA ASN A 168 -2.15 1.06 28.86
C ASN A 168 -1.71 -0.38 29.20
N LYS A 169 -2.29 -1.37 28.53
CA LYS A 169 -1.94 -2.77 28.75
C LYS A 169 -0.52 -3.08 28.27
N ILE A 170 -0.15 -2.58 27.08
CA ILE A 170 1.22 -2.68 26.56
C ILE A 170 2.21 -2.03 27.54
N ASP A 171 1.95 -0.80 28.00
CA ASP A 171 2.82 -0.10 28.94
C ASP A 171 3.01 -0.85 30.25
N TYR A 172 1.93 -1.44 30.79
CA TYR A 172 2.00 -2.27 31.99
C TYR A 172 2.90 -3.50 31.82
N TYR A 173 2.81 -4.19 30.66
CA TYR A 173 3.63 -5.39 30.44
C TYR A 173 5.08 -5.06 30.13
N ARG A 174 5.36 -4.04 29.28
CA ARG A 174 6.72 -3.68 28.89
C ARG A 174 7.57 -3.18 30.07
N LYS A 175 6.95 -2.56 31.09
CA LYS A 175 7.60 -2.16 32.35
C LYS A 175 8.09 -3.36 33.17
N LYS A 176 7.49 -4.54 33.00
CA LYS A 176 7.93 -5.77 33.68
C LYS A 176 8.97 -6.50 32.87
N LYS A 177 8.77 -6.62 31.57
CA LYS A 177 9.66 -7.31 30.62
C LYS A 177 9.40 -6.79 29.21
N PRO A 178 10.44 -6.50 28.40
CA PRO A 178 10.27 -6.12 27.00
C PRO A 178 9.45 -7.13 26.22
N ILE A 179 8.52 -6.63 25.40
CA ILE A 179 7.66 -7.44 24.52
C ILE A 179 8.47 -7.73 23.25
N LYS A 180 8.87 -8.99 23.04
CA LYS A 180 9.83 -9.36 22.00
C LYS A 180 9.21 -9.99 20.76
N THR A 181 8.02 -10.61 20.88
CA THR A 181 7.43 -11.39 19.79
C THR A 181 6.02 -10.94 19.44
N SER A 182 5.60 -11.25 18.20
CA SER A 182 4.25 -10.92 17.74
C SER A 182 3.18 -11.66 18.55
N VAL A 183 3.44 -12.91 18.95
CA VAL A 183 2.51 -13.70 19.81
C VAL A 183 2.33 -13.04 21.16
N GLU A 184 3.41 -12.57 21.81
CA GLU A 184 3.31 -11.84 23.10
C GLU A 184 2.44 -10.59 22.95
N LEU A 185 2.72 -9.78 21.92
CA LEU A 185 1.95 -8.57 21.64
C LEU A 185 0.47 -8.89 21.37
N ALA A 186 0.19 -9.88 20.52
CA ALA A 186 -1.18 -10.28 20.20
C ALA A 186 -1.95 -10.72 21.44
N LYS A 187 -1.31 -11.50 22.35
CA LYS A 187 -1.91 -11.91 23.63
C LYS A 187 -2.27 -10.68 24.49
N ILE A 188 -1.35 -9.73 24.64
CA ILE A 188 -1.57 -8.51 25.41
C ILE A 188 -2.76 -7.70 24.87
N ILE A 189 -2.86 -7.59 23.53
CA ILE A 189 -3.97 -6.89 22.88
C ILE A 189 -5.28 -7.61 23.11
N ASN A 190 -5.31 -8.93 22.99
CA ASN A 190 -6.49 -9.75 23.21
C ASN A 190 -6.98 -9.63 24.67
N ASP A 191 -6.06 -9.63 25.64
CA ASP A 191 -6.36 -9.43 27.05
C ASP A 191 -6.92 -8.02 27.34
N ALA A 192 -6.51 -7.00 26.58
CA ALA A 192 -7.03 -5.64 26.69
C ALA A 192 -8.46 -5.51 26.16
N LYS A 193 -8.83 -6.35 25.20
CA LYS A 193 -10.14 -6.37 24.54
C LYS A 193 -11.05 -7.42 25.21
N ARG A 194 -11.74 -7.04 26.27
CA ARG A 194 -12.75 -7.89 26.92
C ARG A 194 -13.79 -8.38 25.88
N ASN A 195 -14.21 -9.67 25.94
CA ASN A 195 -15.16 -10.31 25.02
C ASN A 195 -14.59 -10.72 23.64
N TYR A 196 -13.45 -11.36 23.66
CA TYR A 196 -12.78 -11.96 22.48
C TYR A 196 -13.73 -12.69 21.52
N ASN A 197 -14.69 -13.45 22.03
CA ASN A 197 -15.62 -14.27 21.22
C ASN A 197 -16.63 -13.46 20.37
N LYS A 198 -16.71 -12.15 20.52
CA LYS A 198 -17.60 -11.27 19.72
C LYS A 198 -16.96 -10.76 18.43
N TYR A 199 -15.66 -10.96 18.23
CA TYR A 199 -14.95 -10.42 17.07
C TYR A 199 -14.96 -11.42 15.90
N LYS A 200 -15.47 -11.00 14.73
CA LYS A 200 -15.40 -11.76 13.48
C LYS A 200 -13.96 -11.90 12.92
N LYS A 201 -13.04 -11.03 13.34
CA LYS A 201 -11.61 -11.00 12.96
C LYS A 201 -10.77 -11.04 14.23
N ASN A 202 -9.49 -11.44 14.12
CA ASN A 202 -8.56 -11.37 15.24
C ASN A 202 -8.55 -9.97 15.85
N PRO A 203 -8.76 -9.81 17.17
CA PRO A 203 -8.82 -8.50 17.83
C PRO A 203 -7.54 -7.69 17.68
N ALA A 204 -6.38 -8.33 17.47
CA ALA A 204 -5.10 -7.65 17.28
C ALA A 204 -4.94 -7.03 15.88
N THR A 205 -5.79 -7.37 14.90
CA THR A 205 -5.65 -6.96 13.49
C THR A 205 -5.42 -5.45 13.34
N LYS A 206 -6.24 -4.62 13.97
CA LYS A 206 -6.16 -3.15 13.85
C LYS A 206 -4.91 -2.58 14.48
N THR A 207 -4.50 -3.12 15.62
CA THR A 207 -3.28 -2.68 16.32
C THR A 207 -2.04 -3.06 15.53
N PHE A 208 -1.97 -4.30 15.00
CA PHE A 208 -0.87 -4.72 14.13
C PHE A 208 -0.80 -3.89 12.85
N GLN A 209 -1.94 -3.59 12.23
CA GLN A 209 -2.01 -2.69 11.09
C GLN A 209 -1.47 -1.30 11.44
N ALA A 210 -1.87 -0.73 12.59
CA ALA A 210 -1.40 0.59 13.01
C ALA A 210 0.13 0.64 13.20
N ILE A 211 0.68 -0.37 13.88
CA ILE A 211 2.13 -0.46 14.12
C ILE A 211 2.88 -0.64 12.80
N ARG A 212 2.40 -1.52 11.91
CA ARG A 212 2.99 -1.74 10.59
C ARG A 212 3.01 -0.45 9.76
N ILE A 213 1.89 0.25 9.69
CA ILE A 213 1.77 1.53 8.98
C ILE A 213 2.78 2.53 9.54
N PHE A 214 2.87 2.67 10.85
CA PHE A 214 3.79 3.59 11.49
C PHE A 214 5.25 3.24 11.21
N VAL A 215 5.66 1.99 11.45
CA VAL A 215 7.03 1.50 11.21
C VAL A 215 7.48 1.76 9.77
N ASN A 216 6.59 1.54 8.83
CA ASN A 216 6.89 1.64 7.40
C ASN A 216 6.58 3.00 6.78
N LYS A 217 6.00 3.93 7.55
CA LYS A 217 5.53 5.25 7.08
C LYS A 217 4.62 5.12 5.84
N GLU A 218 3.73 4.11 5.86
CA GLU A 218 2.96 3.69 4.67
C GLU A 218 2.07 4.80 4.13
N ILE A 219 1.52 5.65 5.00
CA ILE A 219 0.67 6.78 4.60
C ILE A 219 1.49 7.90 3.96
N THR A 220 2.62 8.25 4.54
CA THR A 220 3.56 9.22 3.96
C THR A 220 4.05 8.77 2.60
N GLU A 221 4.47 7.49 2.49
CA GLU A 221 4.89 6.87 1.24
C GLU A 221 3.78 6.98 0.17
N LEU A 222 2.55 6.57 0.52
CA LEU A 222 1.40 6.63 -0.39
C LEU A 222 1.13 8.06 -0.87
N MET A 223 1.09 9.04 0.05
CA MET A 223 0.80 10.43 -0.31
C MET A 223 1.85 10.99 -1.29
N LEU A 224 3.13 10.79 -0.98
CA LEU A 224 4.23 11.25 -1.84
C LEU A 224 4.30 10.46 -3.15
N GLY A 225 4.03 9.16 -3.13
CA GLY A 225 3.96 8.32 -4.31
C GLY A 225 2.86 8.76 -5.29
N LEU A 226 1.66 9.08 -4.79
CA LEU A 226 0.55 9.59 -5.61
C LEU A 226 0.93 10.93 -6.29
N ILE A 227 1.59 11.82 -5.55
CA ILE A 227 2.06 13.11 -6.08
C ILE A 227 3.13 12.89 -7.15
N GLY A 228 4.15 12.08 -6.86
CA GLY A 228 5.23 11.78 -7.80
C GLY A 228 4.72 11.09 -9.07
N ALA A 229 3.81 10.14 -8.94
CA ALA A 229 3.18 9.47 -10.08
C ALA A 229 2.40 10.45 -10.97
N THR A 230 1.59 11.32 -10.35
CA THR A 230 0.80 12.32 -11.09
C THR A 230 1.70 13.33 -11.84
N LYS A 231 2.84 13.70 -11.26
CA LYS A 231 3.84 14.58 -11.87
C LYS A 231 4.50 13.95 -13.11
N LEU A 232 4.72 12.63 -13.09
CA LEU A 232 5.37 11.87 -14.17
C LEU A 232 4.41 11.54 -15.32
N LEU A 233 3.14 11.31 -15.03
CA LEU A 233 2.14 10.98 -16.04
C LEU A 233 1.88 12.18 -16.96
N SER A 234 1.84 11.90 -18.26
CA SER A 234 1.37 12.83 -19.29
C SER A 234 -0.11 12.65 -19.54
N ASN A 235 -0.70 13.48 -20.40
CA ASN A 235 -2.10 13.39 -20.83
C ASN A 235 -2.45 11.96 -21.28
N GLY A 236 -3.56 11.42 -20.79
CA GLY A 236 -3.99 10.04 -21.05
C GLY A 236 -3.28 8.97 -20.25
N GLY A 237 -2.22 9.32 -19.51
CA GLY A 237 -1.52 8.39 -18.61
C GLY A 237 -2.39 7.95 -17.44
N ILE A 238 -2.27 6.69 -17.03
CA ILE A 238 -3.18 6.05 -16.08
C ILE A 238 -2.48 5.80 -14.74
N LEU A 239 -3.09 6.27 -13.66
CA LEU A 239 -2.67 5.95 -12.29
C LEU A 239 -3.61 4.90 -11.72
N VAL A 240 -3.09 3.72 -11.38
CA VAL A 240 -3.86 2.60 -10.80
C VAL A 240 -3.38 2.33 -9.39
N VAL A 241 -4.32 2.21 -8.46
CA VAL A 241 -4.03 1.92 -7.05
C VAL A 241 -4.94 0.81 -6.54
N VAL A 242 -4.35 -0.26 -6.03
CA VAL A 242 -5.02 -1.32 -5.27
C VAL A 242 -4.71 -1.11 -3.79
N SER A 243 -5.73 -0.95 -2.97
CA SER A 243 -5.64 -0.72 -1.53
C SER A 243 -6.34 -1.85 -0.75
N PHE A 244 -5.88 -2.14 0.47
CA PHE A 244 -6.36 -3.28 1.27
C PHE A 244 -7.03 -2.89 2.58
N HIS A 245 -6.96 -1.63 2.97
CA HIS A 245 -7.65 -1.12 4.15
C HIS A 245 -8.31 0.25 3.92
N SER A 246 -9.22 0.60 4.85
CA SER A 246 -10.05 1.80 4.76
C SER A 246 -9.27 3.09 4.65
N LEU A 247 -8.14 3.20 5.35
CA LEU A 247 -7.34 4.42 5.39
C LEU A 247 -6.64 4.66 4.05
N GLU A 248 -6.04 3.64 3.43
CA GLU A 248 -5.48 3.75 2.07
C GLU A 248 -6.54 4.18 1.07
N ASP A 249 -7.68 3.46 1.03
CA ASP A 249 -8.78 3.77 0.12
C ASP A 249 -9.31 5.20 0.30
N LYS A 250 -9.40 5.67 1.56
CA LYS A 250 -9.81 7.03 1.91
C LYS A 250 -8.84 8.08 1.32
N ILE A 251 -7.54 7.85 1.44
CA ILE A 251 -6.50 8.76 0.93
C ILE A 251 -6.55 8.81 -0.60
N VAL A 252 -6.54 7.66 -1.27
CA VAL A 252 -6.60 7.58 -2.74
C VAL A 252 -7.88 8.22 -3.28
N LYS A 253 -9.04 7.88 -2.70
CA LYS A 253 -10.33 8.48 -3.07
C LYS A 253 -10.30 10.01 -2.93
N ASN A 254 -9.77 10.53 -1.83
CA ASN A 254 -9.72 11.97 -1.62
C ASN A 254 -8.76 12.65 -2.60
N PHE A 255 -7.60 12.07 -2.87
CA PHE A 255 -6.65 12.58 -3.84
C PHE A 255 -7.29 12.69 -5.24
N PHE A 256 -7.90 11.62 -5.74
CA PHE A 256 -8.57 11.62 -7.04
C PHE A 256 -9.73 12.61 -7.10
N ASN A 257 -10.58 12.65 -6.07
CA ASN A 257 -11.72 13.56 -6.04
C ASN A 257 -11.32 15.04 -5.93
N LEU A 258 -10.27 15.37 -5.19
CA LEU A 258 -9.82 16.76 -5.04
C LEU A 258 -9.33 17.34 -6.38
N TYR A 259 -8.69 16.50 -7.20
CA TYR A 259 -8.02 16.94 -8.43
C TYR A 259 -8.69 16.42 -9.71
N SER A 260 -9.94 16.02 -9.64
CA SER A 260 -10.78 15.66 -10.79
C SER A 260 -11.86 16.71 -11.03
N ASN A 261 -12.35 16.79 -12.28
CA ASN A 261 -13.45 17.66 -12.66
C ASN A 261 -14.82 17.21 -12.11
N LEU A 262 -14.87 16.15 -11.29
CA LEU A 262 -16.12 15.60 -10.73
C LEU A 262 -16.79 16.48 -9.66
N LYS A 263 -16.06 17.46 -9.12
CA LYS A 263 -16.69 18.42 -8.22
C LYS A 263 -17.26 19.52 -9.08
N LYS A 264 -18.63 19.61 -9.22
CA LYS A 264 -18.96 20.94 -9.55
C LYS A 264 -20.26 21.19 -10.18
N ASN A 265 -21.14 21.36 -9.57
CA ASN A 265 -22.16 22.38 -9.51
C ASN A 265 -22.97 22.08 -8.25
N PRO A 266 -22.81 22.83 -7.20
CA PRO A 266 -23.71 22.77 -6.07
C PRO A 266 -25.15 23.16 -6.49
N SER A 267 -25.31 23.77 -7.68
CA SER A 267 -26.62 24.09 -8.27
C SER A 267 -26.56 23.91 -9.78
N ARG A 268 -27.65 23.35 -10.36
CA ARG A 268 -27.89 23.28 -11.82
C ARG A 268 -27.92 24.65 -12.49
N TYR A 269 -28.07 25.71 -11.73
CA TYR A 269 -28.24 27.08 -12.21
C TYR A 269 -26.95 27.92 -12.19
N LEU A 270 -25.83 27.38 -11.69
CA LEU A 270 -24.55 28.08 -11.72
C LEU A 270 -23.79 27.75 -13.00
N PRO A 271 -23.13 28.74 -13.63
CA PRO A 271 -22.25 28.51 -14.78
C PRO A 271 -21.17 27.50 -14.43
N LEU A 272 -20.80 26.64 -15.37
CA LEU A 272 -19.65 25.75 -15.26
C LEU A 272 -18.39 26.60 -15.05
N GLN A 273 -17.87 26.61 -13.83
CA GLN A 273 -16.53 27.19 -13.59
C GLN A 273 -15.50 26.24 -14.21
N GLU A 274 -14.74 26.72 -15.17
CA GLU A 274 -13.54 26.06 -15.65
C GLU A 274 -12.55 25.97 -14.50
N ASP A 275 -12.44 24.79 -13.92
CA ASP A 275 -11.55 24.55 -12.81
C ASP A 275 -10.15 24.26 -13.32
N LYS A 276 -9.32 25.29 -13.36
CA LYS A 276 -7.89 25.21 -13.71
C LYS A 276 -7.08 24.31 -12.76
N SER A 277 -7.68 23.83 -11.67
CA SER A 277 -7.02 23.07 -10.61
C SER A 277 -7.19 21.54 -10.74
N SER A 278 -7.69 21.01 -11.86
CA SER A 278 -7.79 19.56 -12.06
C SER A 278 -6.49 18.98 -12.64
N LEU A 279 -6.15 17.77 -12.19
CA LEU A 279 -5.05 16.95 -12.70
C LEU A 279 -5.53 15.72 -13.45
N PHE A 280 -6.80 15.35 -13.26
CA PHE A 280 -7.40 14.15 -13.83
C PHE A 280 -8.68 14.49 -14.62
N GLN A 281 -8.79 13.93 -15.82
CA GLN A 281 -9.98 14.02 -16.66
C GLN A 281 -11.01 12.96 -16.31
N GLU A 282 -10.55 11.79 -15.79
CA GLU A 282 -11.39 10.69 -15.38
C GLU A 282 -10.88 10.09 -14.07
N VAL A 283 -11.79 9.73 -13.19
CA VAL A 283 -11.51 8.99 -11.95
C VAL A 283 -12.61 8.00 -11.62
N THR A 284 -12.27 6.89 -10.99
CA THR A 284 -13.26 5.94 -10.49
C THR A 284 -14.12 6.53 -9.38
N LYS A 285 -15.43 6.57 -9.56
CA LYS A 285 -16.39 7.01 -8.52
C LYS A 285 -16.53 5.96 -7.42
N LYS A 286 -16.75 4.69 -7.80
CA LYS A 286 -16.82 3.53 -6.90
C LYS A 286 -15.60 2.64 -7.15
N PRO A 287 -14.96 2.08 -6.11
CA PRO A 287 -13.83 1.18 -6.33
C PRO A 287 -14.32 -0.10 -7.02
N PHE A 288 -13.46 -0.68 -7.86
CA PHE A 288 -13.62 -2.07 -8.24
C PHE A 288 -13.28 -2.96 -7.05
N VAL A 289 -13.98 -4.06 -6.92
CA VAL A 289 -13.74 -5.10 -5.90
C VAL A 289 -13.55 -6.43 -6.60
N ALA A 290 -12.86 -7.36 -5.94
CA ALA A 290 -12.66 -8.70 -6.47
C ALA A 290 -14.00 -9.40 -6.69
N ASP A 291 -14.12 -10.10 -7.81
CA ASP A 291 -15.29 -10.93 -8.11
C ASP A 291 -15.26 -12.26 -7.34
N VAL A 292 -16.35 -13.03 -7.47
CA VAL A 292 -16.51 -14.29 -6.74
C VAL A 292 -15.47 -15.33 -7.18
N SER A 293 -15.04 -15.33 -8.43
CA SER A 293 -14.05 -16.27 -8.95
C SER A 293 -12.67 -15.97 -8.35
N GLU A 294 -12.26 -14.70 -8.34
CA GLU A 294 -11.00 -14.29 -7.73
C GLU A 294 -10.96 -14.54 -6.22
N LEU A 295 -12.09 -14.32 -5.52
CA LEU A 295 -12.16 -14.60 -4.07
C LEU A 295 -11.97 -16.07 -3.72
N LYS A 296 -12.37 -17.01 -4.59
CA LYS A 296 -12.12 -18.44 -4.41
C LYS A 296 -10.65 -18.81 -4.58
N GLU A 297 -9.97 -18.15 -5.54
CA GLU A 297 -8.57 -18.43 -5.85
C GLU A 297 -7.59 -17.65 -4.96
N ASN A 298 -7.96 -16.41 -4.59
CA ASN A 298 -7.12 -15.50 -3.82
C ASN A 298 -7.89 -14.80 -2.70
N ILE A 299 -7.93 -15.42 -1.54
CA ILE A 299 -8.63 -14.88 -0.35
C ILE A 299 -8.14 -13.48 0.07
N LYS A 300 -6.93 -13.08 -0.33
CA LYS A 300 -6.36 -11.77 -0.04
C LYS A 300 -7.11 -10.66 -0.78
N SER A 301 -7.72 -10.96 -1.91
CA SER A 301 -8.53 -10.02 -2.69
C SER A 301 -9.78 -9.55 -1.96
N ARG A 302 -10.21 -10.23 -0.86
CA ARG A 302 -11.46 -9.90 -0.15
C ARG A 302 -11.57 -8.46 0.33
N SER A 303 -10.46 -7.83 0.69
CA SER A 303 -10.44 -6.45 1.17
C SER A 303 -9.91 -5.48 0.12
N ALA A 304 -9.51 -5.97 -1.03
CA ALA A 304 -8.94 -5.18 -2.11
C ALA A 304 -9.96 -4.21 -2.71
N LYS A 305 -9.51 -2.99 -2.96
CA LYS A 305 -10.26 -1.95 -3.65
C LYS A 305 -9.35 -1.31 -4.70
N LEU A 306 -9.71 -1.45 -5.95
CA LEU A 306 -8.97 -0.86 -7.05
C LEU A 306 -9.63 0.46 -7.45
N ARG A 307 -8.81 1.50 -7.55
CA ARG A 307 -9.17 2.79 -8.13
C ARG A 307 -8.17 3.17 -9.21
N TYR A 308 -8.66 3.89 -10.23
CA TYR A 308 -7.78 4.50 -11.22
C TYR A 308 -8.17 5.94 -11.50
N ALA A 309 -7.23 6.68 -12.06
CA ALA A 309 -7.42 8.03 -12.57
C ALA A 309 -6.65 8.20 -13.88
N ILE A 310 -7.22 8.96 -14.81
CA ILE A 310 -6.58 9.29 -16.10
C ILE A 310 -6.12 10.74 -16.05
N ARG A 311 -4.82 10.96 -16.28
CA ARG A 311 -4.18 12.28 -16.29
C ARG A 311 -4.74 13.13 -17.43
N ASN A 312 -5.05 14.40 -17.15
CA ASN A 312 -5.43 15.39 -18.17
C ASN A 312 -4.20 16.11 -18.74
N ASN A 313 -4.40 17.09 -19.62
CA ASN A 313 -3.35 17.88 -20.25
C ASN A 313 -2.88 19.10 -19.44
N ASN A 314 -3.49 19.39 -18.29
CA ASN A 314 -3.10 20.54 -17.48
C ASN A 314 -1.67 20.38 -16.93
N SER A 315 -0.96 21.49 -16.78
CA SER A 315 0.34 21.49 -16.12
C SER A 315 0.22 20.93 -14.71
N PHE A 316 1.26 20.20 -14.28
CA PHE A 316 1.31 19.72 -12.92
C PHE A 316 1.49 20.89 -11.95
N PHE A 317 0.70 20.91 -10.89
CA PHE A 317 0.88 21.77 -9.72
C PHE A 317 0.92 20.91 -8.46
N TYR A 318 1.61 21.40 -7.43
CA TYR A 318 1.71 20.67 -6.17
C TYR A 318 0.37 20.63 -5.42
N PRO A 319 -0.11 19.48 -4.97
CA PRO A 319 -1.44 19.32 -4.38
C PRO A 319 -1.47 19.72 -2.88
N GLU A 320 -1.32 21.02 -2.59
CA GLU A 320 -1.25 21.53 -1.21
C GLU A 320 -2.49 21.21 -0.38
N ASP A 321 -3.70 21.32 -0.95
CA ASP A 321 -4.94 21.05 -0.21
C ASP A 321 -5.04 19.58 0.24
N PHE A 322 -4.53 18.68 -0.56
CA PHE A 322 -4.43 17.28 -0.20
C PHE A 322 -3.45 17.10 0.96
N MET A 323 -2.27 17.72 0.90
CA MET A 323 -1.28 17.64 1.96
C MET A 323 -1.81 18.25 3.26
N LYS A 324 -2.44 19.42 3.23
CA LYS A 324 -3.09 20.06 4.39
C LYS A 324 -4.16 19.17 5.00
N LYS A 325 -4.99 18.51 4.16
CA LYS A 325 -6.06 17.64 4.63
C LYS A 325 -5.57 16.43 5.41
N PHE A 326 -4.41 15.92 5.08
CA PHE A 326 -3.83 14.70 5.65
C PHE A 326 -2.56 14.95 6.47
N VAL A 327 -2.27 16.21 6.81
CA VAL A 327 -1.06 16.61 7.55
C VAL A 327 -0.90 15.85 8.87
N ASN A 328 -2.00 15.62 9.60
CA ASN A 328 -1.96 14.90 10.87
C ASN A 328 -1.39 13.46 10.76
N TYR A 329 -1.66 12.77 9.65
CA TYR A 329 -1.07 11.44 9.42
C TYR A 329 0.42 11.53 9.12
N PHE A 330 0.79 12.51 8.31
CA PHE A 330 2.17 12.77 7.94
C PHE A 330 3.03 13.18 9.15
N ASP A 331 2.50 14.07 10.02
CA ASP A 331 3.20 14.50 11.23
C ASP A 331 3.27 13.36 12.26
N LEU A 332 2.22 12.55 12.38
CA LEU A 332 2.22 11.37 13.23
C LEU A 332 3.33 10.39 12.83
N GLU A 333 3.45 10.05 11.56
CA GLU A 333 4.51 9.13 11.09
C GLU A 333 5.93 9.72 11.17
N LYS A 334 6.05 11.05 11.30
CA LYS A 334 7.33 11.75 11.52
C LYS A 334 7.70 11.96 12.99
N GLY A 335 6.83 11.56 13.92
CA GLY A 335 7.05 11.76 15.34
C GLY A 335 6.95 13.23 15.78
N ARG A 336 6.10 14.02 15.12
CA ARG A 336 5.96 15.47 15.35
C ARG A 336 4.66 15.87 16.05
N ILE A 337 3.98 14.93 16.68
CA ILE A 337 2.74 15.19 17.44
C ILE A 337 3.01 15.04 18.93
#